data_e0bb97c3d4d500bf1e9e6c4dbf4b152e
#
_entry.id   e0bb97c3d4d500bf1e9e6c4dbf4b152e
#
_cell.length_a   1.000
_cell.length_b   1.000
_cell.length_c   1.000
_cell.angle_alpha   90.00
_cell.angle_beta   90.00
_cell.angle_gamma   90.00
#
_symmetry.space_group_name_H-M   'P 1'
#
loop_
_entity.id
_entity.type
_entity.pdbx_description
1 polymer ?
#
loop_
_entity_poly.entity_id
_entity_poly.type
_entity_poly.pdbx_seq_one_letter_code
_entity_poly.pdbx_strand_id
1 'polypeptide(L)'
;MPFLIASPLRGRMAIVTGGNSGLGQAFAMALAKAGANVFIPSFVKDNGETKEMIEKQGVEVDFMQVDITAEGAPQKIIAACCERFGTVDILVNNAGICKLNKVLDFGRADWDPMIDVNLTAAFELSYEAAKIMIPQKSGKIINICSLFSYLGGQWSPAYSATKHALAGFTKAYCDELGQYNIQVNGIAPGYYATDITLATRSNPETNQRVLDHIPANRWGDTQDLMGAAVFLASPASNYVNGHLLVVDGGYLVR
;
A
#
# COMPACT_ATOMS: atom_id res chain seq x y z
N MET A 1 -9.97 -27.88 5.92
CA MET A 1 -10.04 -27.02 4.71
C MET A 1 -8.66 -26.99 4.07
N PRO A 2 -8.53 -27.15 2.75
CA PRO A 2 -7.22 -27.08 2.12
C PRO A 2 -6.66 -25.65 2.25
N PHE A 3 -5.46 -25.51 2.78
CA PHE A 3 -4.74 -24.25 2.99
C PHE A 3 -4.34 -23.53 1.68
N LEU A 4 -4.48 -24.19 0.55
CA LEU A 4 -4.16 -23.67 -0.79
C LEU A 4 -5.44 -23.61 -1.62
N ILE A 5 -6.17 -22.51 -1.50
CA ILE A 5 -7.21 -22.16 -2.45
C ILE A 5 -6.50 -21.60 -3.70
N ALA A 6 -6.76 -22.16 -4.87
CA ALA A 6 -6.11 -21.74 -6.12
C ALA A 6 -6.37 -20.26 -6.48
N SER A 7 -7.42 -19.65 -5.94
CA SER A 7 -7.75 -18.23 -6.12
C SER A 7 -8.43 -17.71 -4.86
N PRO A 8 -7.67 -17.35 -3.80
CA PRO A 8 -8.22 -17.01 -2.50
C PRO A 8 -9.03 -15.71 -2.47
N LEU A 9 -8.94 -14.90 -3.52
CA LEU A 9 -9.62 -13.61 -3.65
C LEU A 9 -10.66 -13.61 -4.77
N ARG A 10 -11.05 -14.79 -5.29
CA ARG A 10 -12.02 -14.88 -6.39
C ARG A 10 -13.33 -14.17 -6.05
N GLY A 11 -13.73 -13.25 -6.93
CA GLY A 11 -14.94 -12.44 -6.77
C GLY A 11 -14.83 -11.30 -5.76
N ARG A 12 -13.63 -11.04 -5.21
CA ARG A 12 -13.38 -9.88 -4.38
C ARG A 12 -13.03 -8.65 -5.22
N MET A 13 -13.31 -7.48 -4.67
CA MET A 13 -12.99 -6.18 -5.25
C MET A 13 -11.92 -5.47 -4.43
N ALA A 14 -10.80 -5.12 -5.06
CA ALA A 14 -9.68 -4.44 -4.44
C ALA A 14 -9.44 -3.06 -5.04
N ILE A 15 -9.33 -2.05 -4.18
CA ILE A 15 -8.78 -0.73 -4.54
C ILE A 15 -7.29 -0.71 -4.20
N VAL A 16 -6.46 -0.30 -5.16
CA VAL A 16 -5.01 -0.10 -4.95
C VAL A 16 -4.63 1.31 -5.38
N THR A 17 -4.38 2.21 -4.44
CA THR A 17 -3.99 3.58 -4.78
C THR A 17 -2.57 3.62 -5.35
N GLY A 18 -2.39 4.32 -6.49
CA GLY A 18 -1.11 4.34 -7.20
C GLY A 18 -0.70 2.96 -7.73
N GLY A 19 -1.68 2.12 -8.10
CA GLY A 19 -1.49 0.73 -8.51
C GLY A 19 -0.96 0.53 -9.93
N ASN A 20 -0.60 1.61 -10.64
CA ASN A 20 -0.11 1.55 -12.02
C ASN A 20 1.42 1.68 -12.15
N SER A 21 2.17 1.65 -11.04
CA SER A 21 3.63 1.67 -11.05
C SER A 21 4.24 1.10 -9.77
N GLY A 22 5.52 0.73 -9.82
CA GLY A 22 6.33 0.36 -8.66
C GLY A 22 5.72 -0.71 -7.76
N LEU A 23 5.72 -0.47 -6.45
CA LEU A 23 5.14 -1.40 -5.46
C LEU A 23 3.63 -1.54 -5.65
N GLY A 24 2.93 -0.45 -5.98
CA GLY A 24 1.49 -0.47 -6.22
C GLY A 24 1.09 -1.40 -7.35
N GLN A 25 1.84 -1.39 -8.46
CA GLN A 25 1.62 -2.29 -9.59
C GLN A 25 1.81 -3.76 -9.18
N ALA A 26 2.85 -4.04 -8.37
CA ALA A 26 3.06 -5.39 -7.84
C ALA A 26 1.91 -5.83 -6.92
N PHE A 27 1.38 -4.96 -6.07
CA PHE A 27 0.20 -5.25 -5.25
C PHE A 27 -1.04 -5.50 -6.10
N ALA A 28 -1.32 -4.63 -7.07
CA ALA A 28 -2.45 -4.79 -7.99
C ALA A 28 -2.37 -6.13 -8.74
N MET A 29 -1.18 -6.45 -9.27
CA MET A 29 -0.92 -7.72 -9.94
C MET A 29 -1.06 -8.93 -9.00
N ALA A 30 -0.59 -8.83 -7.75
CA ALA A 30 -0.71 -9.91 -6.77
C ALA A 30 -2.15 -10.26 -6.46
N LEU A 31 -2.98 -9.22 -6.24
CA LEU A 31 -4.41 -9.39 -5.96
C LEU A 31 -5.16 -9.93 -7.18
N ALA A 32 -4.82 -9.46 -8.38
CA ALA A 32 -5.36 -9.97 -9.65
C ALA A 32 -5.03 -11.46 -9.86
N LYS A 33 -3.77 -11.88 -9.68
CA LYS A 33 -3.35 -13.29 -9.73
C LYS A 33 -4.07 -14.16 -8.71
N ALA A 34 -4.45 -13.57 -7.57
CA ALA A 34 -5.23 -14.25 -6.54
C ALA A 34 -6.75 -14.26 -6.84
N GLY A 35 -7.20 -13.65 -7.94
CA GLY A 35 -8.57 -13.68 -8.45
C GLY A 35 -9.44 -12.47 -8.10
N ALA A 36 -8.87 -11.39 -7.53
CA ALA A 36 -9.61 -10.16 -7.27
C ALA A 36 -9.74 -9.29 -8.52
N ASN A 37 -10.87 -8.63 -8.71
CA ASN A 37 -10.99 -7.48 -9.58
C ASN A 37 -10.28 -6.28 -8.95
N VAL A 38 -9.74 -5.37 -9.75
CA VAL A 38 -8.90 -4.29 -9.25
C VAL A 38 -9.37 -2.93 -9.76
N PHE A 39 -9.50 -1.95 -8.87
CA PHE A 39 -9.72 -0.55 -9.20
C PHE A 39 -8.48 0.27 -8.81
N ILE A 40 -7.94 1.06 -9.74
CA ILE A 40 -6.67 1.75 -9.57
C ILE A 40 -6.87 3.27 -9.69
N PRO A 41 -7.10 3.99 -8.57
CA PRO A 41 -6.98 5.42 -8.55
C PRO A 41 -5.50 5.83 -8.55
N SER A 42 -5.10 6.70 -9.48
CA SER A 42 -3.73 7.12 -9.67
C SER A 42 -3.64 8.57 -10.15
N PHE A 43 -2.61 9.28 -9.69
CA PHE A 43 -2.31 10.63 -10.15
C PHE A 43 -1.89 10.65 -11.63
N VAL A 44 -1.04 9.70 -12.01
CA VAL A 44 -0.58 9.52 -13.39
C VAL A 44 -1.51 8.55 -14.12
N LYS A 45 -1.88 8.91 -15.33
CA LYS A 45 -2.69 8.05 -16.21
C LYS A 45 -1.94 6.75 -16.52
N ASP A 46 -2.66 5.62 -16.50
CA ASP A 46 -2.11 4.35 -16.96
C ASP A 46 -1.75 4.41 -18.46
N ASN A 47 -0.60 3.84 -18.81
CA ASN A 47 -0.13 3.76 -20.19
C ASN A 47 -0.68 2.53 -20.95
N GLY A 48 -1.51 1.73 -20.31
CA GLY A 48 -2.09 0.50 -20.84
C GLY A 48 -1.34 -0.76 -20.42
N GLU A 49 -0.12 -0.66 -19.94
CA GLU A 49 0.70 -1.81 -19.53
C GLU A 49 0.10 -2.57 -18.34
N THR A 50 -0.21 -1.83 -17.26
CA THR A 50 -0.80 -2.43 -16.05
C THR A 50 -2.16 -3.05 -16.35
N LYS A 51 -2.95 -2.37 -17.20
CA LYS A 51 -4.25 -2.89 -17.66
C LYS A 51 -4.08 -4.26 -18.33
N GLU A 52 -3.22 -4.33 -19.34
CA GLU A 52 -2.98 -5.57 -20.09
C GLU A 52 -2.47 -6.70 -19.19
N MET A 53 -1.55 -6.38 -18.26
CA MET A 53 -1.00 -7.35 -17.32
C MET A 53 -2.08 -7.95 -16.41
N ILE A 54 -3.01 -7.13 -15.91
CA ILE A 54 -4.09 -7.57 -15.00
C ILE A 54 -5.16 -8.35 -15.77
N GLU A 55 -5.60 -7.86 -16.94
CA GLU A 55 -6.62 -8.53 -17.77
C GLU A 55 -6.18 -9.95 -18.20
N LYS A 56 -4.87 -10.16 -18.43
CA LYS A 56 -4.29 -11.50 -18.68
C LYS A 56 -4.49 -12.49 -17.53
N GLN A 57 -4.83 -12.02 -16.32
CA GLN A 57 -5.14 -12.90 -15.19
C GLN A 57 -6.61 -13.36 -15.18
N GLY A 58 -7.44 -12.87 -16.11
CA GLY A 58 -8.85 -13.24 -16.23
C GLY A 58 -9.76 -12.54 -15.22
N VAL A 59 -9.34 -11.39 -14.72
CA VAL A 59 -10.11 -10.52 -13.82
C VAL A 59 -10.34 -9.16 -14.47
N GLU A 60 -11.29 -8.39 -13.93
CA GLU A 60 -11.58 -7.04 -14.41
C GLU A 60 -10.67 -6.02 -13.71
N VAL A 61 -10.29 -4.99 -14.45
CA VAL A 61 -9.57 -3.83 -13.94
C VAL A 61 -10.16 -2.55 -14.50
N ASP A 62 -10.20 -1.50 -13.66
CA ASP A 62 -10.55 -0.16 -14.10
C ASP A 62 -9.65 0.89 -13.42
N PHE A 63 -9.51 2.05 -14.03
CA PHE A 63 -8.59 3.10 -13.63
C PHE A 63 -9.31 4.43 -13.48
N MET A 64 -8.93 5.18 -12.45
CA MET A 64 -9.36 6.56 -12.27
C MET A 64 -8.14 7.47 -12.16
N GLN A 65 -7.97 8.38 -13.13
CA GLN A 65 -6.95 9.42 -12.97
C GLN A 65 -7.47 10.47 -11.98
N VAL A 66 -6.82 10.58 -10.84
CA VAL A 66 -7.24 11.46 -9.74
C VAL A 66 -6.08 11.82 -8.84
N ASP A 67 -6.09 13.06 -8.34
CA ASP A 67 -5.31 13.45 -7.18
C ASP A 67 -6.08 13.02 -5.93
N ILE A 68 -5.54 12.06 -5.18
CA ILE A 68 -6.20 11.52 -3.98
C ILE A 68 -6.28 12.54 -2.84
N THR A 69 -5.54 13.65 -2.93
CA THR A 69 -5.56 14.73 -1.93
C THR A 69 -6.55 15.83 -2.27
N ALA A 70 -7.17 15.79 -3.46
CA ALA A 70 -8.17 16.77 -3.85
C ALA A 70 -9.44 16.62 -3.02
N GLU A 71 -10.09 17.75 -2.72
CA GLU A 71 -11.34 17.78 -1.96
C GLU A 71 -12.40 16.86 -2.56
N GLY A 72 -12.93 15.97 -1.75
CA GLY A 72 -13.93 14.99 -2.16
C GLY A 72 -13.40 13.84 -3.05
N ALA A 73 -12.09 13.74 -3.28
CA ALA A 73 -11.53 12.66 -4.07
C ALA A 73 -11.73 11.28 -3.43
N PRO A 74 -11.55 11.06 -2.11
CA PRO A 74 -11.81 9.77 -1.47
C PRO A 74 -13.24 9.28 -1.68
N GLN A 75 -14.23 10.17 -1.52
CA GLN A 75 -15.65 9.86 -1.75
C GLN A 75 -15.90 9.46 -3.20
N LYS A 76 -15.33 10.19 -4.15
CA LYS A 76 -15.48 9.92 -5.59
C LYS A 76 -14.85 8.58 -5.97
N ILE A 77 -13.68 8.25 -5.40
CA ILE A 77 -12.98 6.98 -5.65
C ILE A 77 -13.83 5.80 -5.18
N ILE A 78 -14.33 5.84 -3.94
CA ILE A 78 -15.16 4.76 -3.39
C ILE A 78 -16.48 4.64 -4.18
N ALA A 79 -17.14 5.76 -4.48
CA ALA A 79 -18.36 5.78 -5.27
C ALA A 79 -18.16 5.17 -6.67
N ALA A 80 -17.12 5.57 -7.39
CA ALA A 80 -16.81 5.04 -8.73
C ALA A 80 -16.51 3.53 -8.69
N CYS A 81 -15.78 3.06 -7.66
CA CYS A 81 -15.54 1.64 -7.47
C CYS A 81 -16.85 0.88 -7.23
N CYS A 82 -17.72 1.39 -6.35
CA CYS A 82 -19.03 0.78 -6.08
C CYS A 82 -19.96 0.81 -7.30
N GLU A 83 -19.96 1.89 -8.07
CA GLU A 83 -20.74 1.99 -9.32
C GLU A 83 -20.28 0.93 -10.34
N ARG A 84 -18.98 0.74 -10.49
CA ARG A 84 -18.39 -0.16 -11.48
C ARG A 84 -18.45 -1.64 -11.06
N PHE A 85 -18.23 -1.94 -9.77
CA PHE A 85 -18.03 -3.30 -9.27
C PHE A 85 -18.98 -3.71 -8.14
N GLY A 86 -19.83 -2.81 -7.66
CA GLY A 86 -20.86 -3.08 -6.67
C GLY A 86 -20.41 -3.06 -5.21
N THR A 87 -19.11 -3.11 -4.93
CA THR A 87 -18.57 -3.26 -3.57
C THR A 87 -17.12 -2.79 -3.44
N VAL A 88 -16.61 -2.73 -2.19
CA VAL A 88 -15.19 -2.63 -1.85
C VAL A 88 -14.91 -3.68 -0.78
N ASP A 89 -14.13 -4.70 -1.10
CA ASP A 89 -13.71 -5.74 -0.14
C ASP A 89 -12.32 -5.49 0.44
N ILE A 90 -11.42 -4.91 -0.37
CA ILE A 90 -10.02 -4.71 -0.03
C ILE A 90 -9.62 -3.29 -0.41
N LEU A 91 -8.99 -2.57 0.52
CA LEU A 91 -8.34 -1.29 0.26
C LEU A 91 -6.85 -1.40 0.55
N VAL A 92 -6.01 -1.11 -0.45
CA VAL A 92 -4.56 -0.97 -0.29
C VAL A 92 -4.19 0.50 -0.42
N ASN A 93 -3.89 1.14 0.70
CA ASN A 93 -3.35 2.50 0.77
C ASN A 93 -1.86 2.47 0.45
N ASN A 94 -1.54 2.48 -0.85
CA ASN A 94 -0.16 2.39 -1.34
C ASN A 94 0.38 3.74 -1.83
N ALA A 95 -0.43 4.61 -2.39
CA ALA A 95 0.04 5.90 -2.89
C ALA A 95 0.87 6.65 -1.83
N GLY A 96 2.01 7.15 -2.25
CA GLY A 96 2.92 7.81 -1.34
C GLY A 96 4.07 8.50 -2.07
N ILE A 97 4.58 9.55 -1.47
CA ILE A 97 5.73 10.32 -1.95
C ILE A 97 6.80 10.40 -0.87
N CYS A 98 8.04 10.54 -1.29
CA CYS A 98 9.18 10.78 -0.41
C CYS A 98 10.03 11.90 -0.98
N LYS A 99 10.30 12.92 -0.17
CA LYS A 99 11.25 13.98 -0.48
C LYS A 99 12.38 13.94 0.52
N LEU A 100 13.58 14.16 0.03
CA LEU A 100 14.79 14.18 0.83
C LEU A 100 15.38 15.60 0.79
N ASN A 101 15.61 16.17 1.97
CA ASN A 101 16.27 17.46 2.09
C ASN A 101 16.98 17.57 3.45
N LYS A 102 18.00 18.42 3.56
CA LYS A 102 18.67 18.66 4.84
C LYS A 102 17.72 19.34 5.82
N VAL A 103 17.95 19.16 7.12
CA VAL A 103 17.02 19.65 8.17
C VAL A 103 16.75 21.15 8.09
N LEU A 104 17.75 21.97 7.73
CA LEU A 104 17.58 23.43 7.63
C LEU A 104 16.88 23.87 6.33
N ASP A 105 16.86 23.02 5.32
CA ASP A 105 16.27 23.28 4.01
C ASP A 105 14.90 22.59 3.87
N PHE A 106 14.48 21.78 4.86
CA PHE A 106 13.25 21.02 4.88
C PHE A 106 12.09 21.88 5.39
N GLY A 107 11.39 22.55 4.48
CA GLY A 107 10.28 23.46 4.80
C GLY A 107 8.89 22.83 4.65
N ARG A 108 7.86 23.67 4.85
CA ARG A 108 6.46 23.28 4.69
C ARG A 108 6.13 22.79 3.28
N ALA A 109 6.80 23.31 2.26
CA ALA A 109 6.64 22.87 0.87
C ALA A 109 7.06 21.40 0.64
N ASP A 110 7.91 20.84 1.50
CA ASP A 110 8.27 19.42 1.48
C ASP A 110 7.43 18.62 2.47
N TRP A 111 7.07 19.22 3.59
CA TRP A 111 6.31 18.60 4.67
C TRP A 111 4.86 18.35 4.29
N ASP A 112 4.12 19.41 3.91
CA ASP A 112 2.66 19.35 3.74
C ASP A 112 2.22 18.33 2.69
N PRO A 113 2.80 18.26 1.48
CA PRO A 113 2.40 17.26 0.50
C PRO A 113 2.61 15.81 0.96
N MET A 114 3.62 15.56 1.81
CA MET A 114 3.82 14.21 2.35
C MET A 114 2.78 13.85 3.41
N ILE A 115 2.37 14.80 4.25
CA ILE A 115 1.25 14.59 5.18
C ILE A 115 -0.04 14.30 4.40
N ASP A 116 -0.33 15.11 3.39
CA ASP A 116 -1.57 15.00 2.63
C ASP A 116 -1.66 13.66 1.88
N VAL A 117 -0.61 13.30 1.12
CA VAL A 117 -0.62 12.07 0.32
C VAL A 117 -0.45 10.82 1.17
N ASN A 118 0.56 10.80 2.08
CA ASN A 118 0.94 9.56 2.75
C ASN A 118 0.07 9.23 3.96
N LEU A 119 -0.62 10.22 4.54
CA LEU A 119 -1.37 10.05 5.78
C LEU A 119 -2.84 10.47 5.65
N THR A 120 -3.11 11.74 5.30
CA THR A 120 -4.47 12.27 5.26
C THR A 120 -5.33 11.51 4.24
N ALA A 121 -4.84 11.32 3.02
CA ALA A 121 -5.56 10.58 1.99
C ALA A 121 -5.80 9.11 2.38
N ALA A 122 -4.83 8.45 3.03
CA ALA A 122 -5.01 7.08 3.52
C ALA A 122 -6.09 6.99 4.62
N PHE A 123 -6.15 7.99 5.53
CA PHE A 123 -7.20 8.11 6.51
C PHE A 123 -8.57 8.28 5.85
N GLU A 124 -8.72 9.25 4.96
CA GLU A 124 -10.00 9.55 4.31
C GLU A 124 -10.51 8.38 3.45
N LEU A 125 -9.64 7.74 2.68
CA LEU A 125 -10.01 6.55 1.91
C LEU A 125 -10.43 5.38 2.81
N SER A 126 -9.72 5.17 3.92
CA SER A 126 -10.09 4.13 4.89
C SER A 126 -11.44 4.42 5.56
N TYR A 127 -11.71 5.70 5.87
CA TYR A 127 -12.98 6.15 6.42
C TYR A 127 -14.13 5.89 5.44
N GLU A 128 -13.98 6.25 4.17
CA GLU A 128 -15.00 6.03 3.14
C GLU A 128 -15.18 4.53 2.84
N ALA A 129 -14.11 3.74 2.78
CA ALA A 129 -14.19 2.30 2.61
C ALA A 129 -14.89 1.62 3.80
N ALA A 130 -14.64 2.07 5.03
CA ALA A 130 -15.29 1.53 6.22
C ALA A 130 -16.82 1.68 6.17
N LYS A 131 -17.36 2.76 5.58
CA LYS A 131 -18.81 2.93 5.39
C LYS A 131 -19.43 1.82 4.54
N ILE A 132 -18.66 1.25 3.62
CA ILE A 132 -19.08 0.11 2.80
C ILE A 132 -18.86 -1.21 3.54
N MET A 133 -17.68 -1.37 4.18
CA MET A 133 -17.28 -2.62 4.81
C MET A 133 -18.05 -2.93 6.11
N ILE A 134 -18.44 -1.91 6.91
CA ILE A 134 -19.20 -2.11 8.17
C ILE A 134 -20.53 -2.80 7.95
N PRO A 135 -21.42 -2.34 7.04
CA PRO A 135 -22.67 -3.05 6.74
C PRO A 135 -22.44 -4.45 6.18
N GLN A 136 -21.35 -4.66 5.43
CA GLN A 136 -20.97 -5.96 4.86
C GLN A 136 -20.49 -6.94 5.93
N LYS A 137 -20.07 -6.45 7.12
CA LYS A 137 -19.39 -7.23 8.16
C LYS A 137 -18.17 -8.00 7.61
N SER A 138 -17.46 -7.39 6.71
CA SER A 138 -16.29 -7.97 6.02
C SER A 138 -15.49 -6.87 5.35
N GLY A 139 -14.18 -6.89 5.48
CA GLY A 139 -13.28 -5.96 4.80
C GLY A 139 -11.83 -6.17 5.18
N LYS A 140 -10.93 -5.72 4.31
CA LYS A 140 -9.47 -5.70 4.52
C LYS A 140 -8.93 -4.34 4.17
N ILE A 141 -8.25 -3.68 5.10
CA ILE A 141 -7.53 -2.44 4.87
C ILE A 141 -6.04 -2.72 5.07
N ILE A 142 -5.24 -2.44 4.06
CA ILE A 142 -3.80 -2.68 4.05
C ILE A 142 -3.09 -1.36 3.83
N ASN A 143 -2.38 -0.88 4.83
CA ASN A 143 -1.61 0.35 4.76
C ASN A 143 -0.15 0.04 4.38
N ILE A 144 0.38 0.70 3.36
CA ILE A 144 1.79 0.53 3.02
C ILE A 144 2.63 1.45 3.89
N CYS A 145 3.11 0.86 4.97
CA CYS A 145 4.03 1.43 5.93
C CYS A 145 5.48 1.48 5.37
N SER A 146 6.48 1.39 6.21
CA SER A 146 7.89 1.42 5.83
C SER A 146 8.76 0.93 6.99
N LEU A 147 10.05 0.68 6.74
CA LEU A 147 11.09 0.66 7.78
C LEU A 147 11.04 1.93 8.63
N PHE A 148 10.69 3.07 8.03
CA PHE A 148 10.52 4.35 8.72
C PHE A 148 9.22 4.47 9.53
N SER A 149 8.51 3.37 9.71
CA SER A 149 7.53 3.20 10.78
C SER A 149 8.15 2.73 12.11
N TYR A 150 9.45 2.39 12.09
CA TYR A 150 10.24 1.92 13.23
C TYR A 150 11.52 2.74 13.42
N LEU A 151 12.09 3.22 12.34
CA LEU A 151 13.37 3.91 12.31
C LEU A 151 13.20 5.39 11.94
N GLY A 152 14.16 6.23 12.36
CA GLY A 152 14.29 7.57 11.83
C GLY A 152 14.78 7.56 10.37
N GLY A 153 14.29 8.49 9.55
CA GLY A 153 14.73 8.68 8.17
C GLY A 153 15.64 9.91 8.06
N GLN A 154 16.92 9.70 7.82
CA GLN A 154 17.82 10.81 7.54
C GLN A 154 17.32 11.59 6.31
N TRP A 155 17.26 12.91 6.41
CA TRP A 155 16.80 13.84 5.38
C TRP A 155 15.31 13.78 5.00
N SER A 156 14.51 12.96 5.66
CA SER A 156 13.08 12.89 5.38
C SER A 156 12.22 12.80 6.66
N PRO A 157 12.20 13.88 7.47
CA PRO A 157 11.43 13.88 8.72
C PRO A 157 9.93 13.70 8.49
N ALA A 158 9.35 14.30 7.44
CA ALA A 158 7.94 14.15 7.13
C ALA A 158 7.59 12.72 6.71
N TYR A 159 8.43 12.07 5.89
CA TYR A 159 8.18 10.68 5.51
C TYR A 159 8.19 9.76 6.74
N SER A 160 9.19 9.89 7.62
CA SER A 160 9.23 9.13 8.87
C SER A 160 8.02 9.42 9.75
N ALA A 161 7.64 10.69 9.91
CA ALA A 161 6.47 11.07 10.68
C ALA A 161 5.19 10.43 10.12
N THR A 162 4.97 10.50 8.78
CA THR A 162 3.79 9.89 8.16
C THR A 162 3.76 8.38 8.31
N LYS A 163 4.89 7.69 8.19
CA LYS A 163 4.96 6.24 8.29
C LYS A 163 4.82 5.73 9.74
N HIS A 164 5.29 6.47 10.73
CA HIS A 164 4.98 6.21 12.14
C HIS A 164 3.50 6.47 12.45
N ALA A 165 2.95 7.59 11.96
CA ALA A 165 1.54 7.90 12.13
C ALA A 165 0.63 6.84 11.50
N LEU A 166 0.98 6.36 10.31
CA LEU A 166 0.23 5.31 9.61
C LEU A 166 0.25 3.98 10.39
N ALA A 167 1.36 3.66 11.08
CA ALA A 167 1.44 2.51 11.98
C ALA A 167 0.51 2.65 13.19
N GLY A 168 0.44 3.84 13.78
CA GLY A 168 -0.51 4.16 14.87
C GLY A 168 -1.97 4.09 14.40
N PHE A 169 -2.25 4.70 13.25
CA PHE A 169 -3.55 4.67 12.60
C PHE A 169 -4.03 3.24 12.30
N THR A 170 -3.15 2.38 11.80
CA THR A 170 -3.45 0.96 11.55
C THR A 170 -3.96 0.26 12.82
N LYS A 171 -3.33 0.51 13.96
CA LYS A 171 -3.73 -0.07 15.25
C LYS A 171 -5.06 0.49 15.75
N ALA A 172 -5.26 1.81 15.64
CA ALA A 172 -6.50 2.45 16.09
C ALA A 172 -7.71 1.95 15.29
N TYR A 173 -7.60 1.88 13.96
CA TYR A 173 -8.69 1.37 13.12
C TYR A 173 -8.92 -0.12 13.30
N CYS A 174 -7.87 -0.90 13.57
CA CYS A 174 -8.01 -2.31 13.94
C CYS A 174 -8.88 -2.50 15.19
N ASP A 175 -8.61 -1.70 16.23
CA ASP A 175 -9.31 -1.80 17.52
C ASP A 175 -10.80 -1.51 17.35
N GLU A 176 -11.14 -0.48 16.58
CA GLU A 176 -12.53 -0.08 16.36
C GLU A 176 -13.26 -0.98 15.36
N LEU A 177 -12.64 -1.31 14.22
CA LEU A 177 -13.28 -2.01 13.10
C LEU A 177 -13.31 -3.54 13.27
N GLY A 178 -12.52 -4.10 14.17
CA GLY A 178 -12.43 -5.54 14.41
C GLY A 178 -13.78 -6.18 14.78
N GLN A 179 -14.62 -5.49 15.52
CA GLN A 179 -15.98 -5.92 15.87
C GLN A 179 -16.90 -6.14 14.66
N TYR A 180 -16.58 -5.51 13.53
CA TYR A 180 -17.32 -5.66 12.25
C TYR A 180 -16.65 -6.67 11.31
N ASN A 181 -15.71 -7.49 11.82
CA ASN A 181 -14.95 -8.45 11.01
C ASN A 181 -14.15 -7.77 9.87
N ILE A 182 -13.63 -6.58 10.14
CA ILE A 182 -12.74 -5.85 9.24
C ILE A 182 -11.34 -5.92 9.84
N GLN A 183 -10.36 -6.40 9.05
CA GLN A 183 -8.96 -6.45 9.47
C GLN A 183 -8.21 -5.26 8.86
N VAL A 184 -7.49 -4.54 9.72
CA VAL A 184 -6.64 -3.40 9.32
C VAL A 184 -5.21 -3.73 9.68
N ASN A 185 -4.36 -3.89 8.67
CA ASN A 185 -2.95 -4.26 8.83
C ASN A 185 -2.04 -3.35 8.00
N GLY A 186 -0.75 -3.42 8.27
CA GLY A 186 0.27 -2.76 7.47
C GLY A 186 1.22 -3.74 6.82
N ILE A 187 1.78 -3.37 5.68
CA ILE A 187 3.01 -3.96 5.15
C ILE A 187 4.10 -2.91 5.35
N ALA A 188 5.24 -3.31 5.89
CA ALA A 188 6.42 -2.46 6.06
C ALA A 188 7.54 -2.95 5.13
N PRO A 189 7.62 -2.42 3.91
CA PRO A 189 8.67 -2.77 2.97
C PRO A 189 10.04 -2.27 3.44
N GLY A 190 11.08 -3.06 3.14
CA GLY A 190 12.47 -2.65 3.22
C GLY A 190 12.91 -1.82 2.01
N TYR A 191 14.14 -2.01 1.62
CA TYR A 191 14.72 -1.38 0.43
C TYR A 191 14.44 -2.22 -0.83
N TYR A 192 13.59 -1.69 -1.71
CA TYR A 192 13.15 -2.32 -2.96
C TYR A 192 13.69 -1.59 -4.18
N ALA A 193 13.99 -2.35 -5.23
CA ALA A 193 14.48 -1.82 -6.50
C ALA A 193 13.32 -1.23 -7.32
N THR A 194 13.01 0.04 -7.07
CA THR A 194 12.00 0.83 -7.77
C THR A 194 12.59 2.16 -8.27
N ASP A 195 11.82 2.95 -9.01
CA ASP A 195 12.26 4.27 -9.49
C ASP A 195 12.57 5.23 -8.34
N ILE A 196 11.80 5.17 -7.24
CA ILE A 196 12.04 6.01 -6.05
C ILE A 196 13.44 5.77 -5.46
N THR A 197 13.96 4.55 -5.55
CA THR A 197 15.27 4.17 -5.01
C THR A 197 16.40 4.23 -6.03
N LEU A 198 16.11 4.62 -7.28
CA LEU A 198 17.09 4.61 -8.37
C LEU A 198 18.33 5.47 -8.05
N ALA A 199 18.14 6.67 -7.52
CA ALA A 199 19.26 7.56 -7.14
C ALA A 199 20.17 6.92 -6.08
N THR A 200 19.59 6.27 -5.06
CA THR A 200 20.36 5.56 -4.02
C THR A 200 21.12 4.36 -4.60
N ARG A 201 20.48 3.59 -5.50
CA ARG A 201 21.08 2.41 -6.14
C ARG A 201 22.19 2.77 -7.13
N SER A 202 22.05 3.91 -7.81
CA SER A 202 23.03 4.37 -8.80
C SER A 202 24.31 4.96 -8.18
N ASN A 203 24.28 5.31 -6.90
CA ASN A 203 25.48 5.77 -6.18
C ASN A 203 26.13 4.57 -5.47
N PRO A 204 27.38 4.18 -5.85
CA PRO A 204 28.04 2.99 -5.31
C PRO A 204 28.18 2.99 -3.78
N GLU A 205 28.49 4.14 -3.18
CA GLU A 205 28.69 4.26 -1.72
C GLU A 205 27.37 4.05 -0.96
N THR A 206 26.30 4.74 -1.37
CA THR A 206 25.00 4.60 -0.72
C THR A 206 24.37 3.22 -0.98
N ASN A 207 24.56 2.68 -2.18
CA ASN A 207 24.13 1.32 -2.52
C ASN A 207 24.81 0.28 -1.63
N GLN A 208 26.14 0.36 -1.49
CA GLN A 208 26.89 -0.59 -0.66
C GLN A 208 26.48 -0.49 0.81
N ARG A 209 26.33 0.73 1.34
CA ARG A 209 25.88 0.96 2.73
C ARG A 209 24.50 0.33 2.99
N VAL A 210 23.57 0.41 2.03
CA VAL A 210 22.27 -0.24 2.16
C VAL A 210 22.41 -1.77 2.14
N LEU A 211 23.18 -2.31 1.20
CA LEU A 211 23.42 -3.76 1.08
C LEU A 211 24.08 -4.35 2.32
N ASP A 212 25.08 -3.68 2.90
CA ASP A 212 25.78 -4.14 4.10
C ASP A 212 24.85 -4.28 5.31
N HIS A 213 23.76 -3.51 5.33
CA HIS A 213 22.78 -3.56 6.42
C HIS A 213 21.70 -4.62 6.19
N ILE A 214 21.47 -5.08 4.95
CA ILE A 214 20.45 -6.09 4.63
C ILE A 214 21.04 -7.50 4.80
N PRO A 215 20.60 -8.33 5.77
CA PRO A 215 21.07 -9.72 5.90
C PRO A 215 20.93 -10.56 4.64
N ALA A 216 19.86 -10.34 3.85
CA ALA A 216 19.65 -11.02 2.56
C ALA A 216 20.64 -10.60 1.47
N ASN A 217 21.48 -9.58 1.72
CA ASN A 217 22.53 -9.06 0.85
C ASN A 217 22.05 -8.75 -0.59
N ARG A 218 20.82 -8.29 -0.72
CA ARG A 218 20.22 -7.81 -1.98
C ARG A 218 19.11 -6.80 -1.73
N TRP A 219 18.86 -5.97 -2.71
CA TRP A 219 17.61 -5.22 -2.78
C TRP A 219 16.43 -6.18 -2.94
N GLY A 220 15.29 -5.82 -2.38
CA GLY A 220 14.04 -6.50 -2.65
C GLY A 220 13.60 -6.29 -4.09
N ASP A 221 13.04 -7.34 -4.69
CA ASP A 221 12.24 -7.23 -5.91
C ASP A 221 10.77 -6.98 -5.53
N THR A 222 10.03 -6.24 -6.36
CA THR A 222 8.62 -5.96 -6.09
C THR A 222 7.78 -7.23 -5.92
N GLN A 223 8.19 -8.33 -6.55
CA GLN A 223 7.56 -9.64 -6.42
C GLN A 223 7.71 -10.23 -5.01
N ASP A 224 8.74 -9.89 -4.25
CA ASP A 224 8.93 -10.34 -2.86
C ASP A 224 7.79 -9.85 -1.93
N LEU A 225 7.07 -8.78 -2.31
CA LEU A 225 5.94 -8.23 -1.55
C LEU A 225 4.59 -8.86 -1.90
N MET A 226 4.49 -9.52 -3.05
CA MET A 226 3.21 -10.00 -3.57
C MET A 226 2.54 -10.99 -2.62
N GLY A 227 3.32 -11.90 -2.03
CA GLY A 227 2.82 -12.89 -1.06
C GLY A 227 2.23 -12.25 0.20
N ALA A 228 2.88 -11.19 0.71
CA ALA A 228 2.39 -10.45 1.88
C ALA A 228 1.04 -9.78 1.61
N ALA A 229 0.88 -9.16 0.43
CA ALA A 229 -0.37 -8.52 0.03
C ALA A 229 -1.53 -9.54 -0.08
N VAL A 230 -1.30 -10.67 -0.75
CA VAL A 230 -2.30 -11.74 -0.87
C VAL A 230 -2.65 -12.33 0.49
N PHE A 231 -1.66 -12.57 1.35
CA PHE A 231 -1.89 -13.07 2.71
C PHE A 231 -2.81 -12.13 3.49
N LEU A 232 -2.48 -10.84 3.57
CA LEU A 232 -3.25 -9.87 4.35
C LEU A 232 -4.63 -9.59 3.73
N ALA A 233 -4.79 -9.72 2.42
CA ALA A 233 -6.07 -9.56 1.73
C ALA A 233 -6.99 -10.79 1.83
N SER A 234 -6.45 -11.97 2.15
CA SER A 234 -7.17 -13.24 2.09
C SER A 234 -7.75 -13.69 3.44
N PRO A 235 -8.61 -14.74 3.44
CA PRO A 235 -9.08 -15.37 4.67
C PRO A 235 -7.97 -15.96 5.56
N ALA A 236 -6.78 -16.22 5.01
CA ALA A 236 -5.63 -16.73 5.77
C ALA A 236 -5.18 -15.79 6.90
N SER A 237 -5.52 -14.50 6.80
CA SER A 237 -5.19 -13.46 7.78
C SER A 237 -6.39 -12.99 8.62
N ASN A 238 -7.49 -13.74 8.69
CA ASN A 238 -8.70 -13.29 9.41
C ASN A 238 -8.49 -13.05 10.92
N TYR A 239 -7.45 -13.63 11.50
CA TYR A 239 -7.09 -13.39 12.91
C TYR A 239 -5.82 -12.54 13.07
N VAL A 240 -5.28 -12.02 11.97
CA VAL A 240 -4.17 -11.04 11.96
C VAL A 240 -4.78 -9.66 11.85
N ASN A 241 -4.65 -8.85 12.89
CA ASN A 241 -5.25 -7.52 12.94
C ASN A 241 -4.37 -6.54 13.73
N GLY A 242 -4.22 -5.32 13.26
CA GLY A 242 -3.36 -4.29 13.85
C GLY A 242 -1.86 -4.53 13.68
N HIS A 243 -1.47 -5.53 12.86
CA HIS A 243 -0.08 -5.93 12.66
C HIS A 243 0.59 -5.18 11.51
N LEU A 244 1.88 -4.89 11.67
CA LEU A 244 2.75 -4.42 10.59
C LEU A 244 3.65 -5.58 10.16
N LEU A 245 3.34 -6.17 9.00
CA LEU A 245 4.13 -7.25 8.43
C LEU A 245 5.38 -6.68 7.75
N VAL A 246 6.52 -6.89 8.38
CA VAL A 246 7.82 -6.45 7.85
C VAL A 246 8.27 -7.39 6.74
N VAL A 247 8.65 -6.83 5.58
CA VAL A 247 9.21 -7.55 4.43
C VAL A 247 10.42 -6.78 3.93
N ASP A 248 11.60 -7.05 4.51
CA ASP A 248 12.77 -6.17 4.42
C ASP A 248 14.12 -6.88 4.21
N GLY A 249 14.10 -8.20 3.98
CA GLY A 249 15.33 -8.99 3.89
C GLY A 249 16.13 -9.06 5.20
N GLY A 250 15.50 -8.73 6.33
CA GLY A 250 16.11 -8.73 7.66
C GLY A 250 16.74 -7.39 8.07
N TYR A 251 16.45 -6.30 7.37
CA TYR A 251 17.03 -4.98 7.66
C TYR A 251 16.80 -4.54 9.11
N LEU A 252 15.61 -4.74 9.67
CA LEU A 252 15.25 -4.31 11.03
C LEU A 252 15.83 -5.16 12.16
N VAL A 253 16.51 -6.28 11.86
CA VAL A 253 17.10 -7.14 12.90
C VAL A 253 18.56 -6.77 13.23
N ARG A 254 19.12 -5.76 12.58
CA ARG A 254 20.48 -5.24 12.80
C ARG A 254 20.47 -3.80 13.31
#